data_658cb0a0c7108f6262bb15cf453549e0
#
_entry.id   658cb0a0c7108f6262bb15cf453549e0
#
_cell.length_a   1.000
_cell.length_b   1.000
_cell.length_c   1.000
_cell.angle_alpha   90.00
_cell.angle_beta   90.00
_cell.angle_gamma   90.00
#
_symmetry.space_group_name_H-M   'P 1'
#
loop_
_entity.id
_entity.type
_entity.pdbx_description
1 polymer ?
#
loop_
_entity_poly.entity_id
_entity_poly.type
_entity_poly.pdbx_seq_one_letter_code
_entity_poly.pdbx_strand_id
1 'polypeptide(L)'
;MQLLERLRAETAEAHDELDSAHDGGAFAGLAAYGRFLEAQARIFPVAEAALAASGEYRTLPDWDRRFRADALIADLATLGIAPPQSMPFELQDRPGAATGLAYVLEGSRLGGKLIARKLAQAGLHDAPTSFIAHGADQRFWQSFTAWLANRHPDEAFGDAAVASARTAFALFLEATRREPECH
;
A
#
# COMPACT_ATOMS: atom_id res chain seq x y z
N MET A 1 -7.75 -16.58 17.73
CA MET A 1 -8.08 -15.55 16.72
C MET A 1 -7.15 -15.74 15.53
N GLN A 2 -7.69 -15.81 14.31
CA GLN A 2 -6.85 -15.95 13.10
C GLN A 2 -6.03 -14.67 12.89
N LEU A 3 -4.81 -14.80 12.34
CA LEU A 3 -3.90 -13.65 12.15
C LEU A 3 -4.54 -12.51 11.34
N LEU A 4 -5.32 -12.82 10.31
CA LEU A 4 -6.02 -11.81 9.53
C LEU A 4 -7.04 -11.01 10.36
N GLU A 5 -7.79 -11.69 11.23
CA GLU A 5 -8.76 -11.03 12.13
C GLU A 5 -8.04 -10.12 13.12
N ARG A 6 -6.90 -10.58 13.63
CA ARG A 6 -6.05 -9.82 14.54
C ARG A 6 -5.50 -8.56 13.85
N LEU A 7 -4.91 -8.71 12.67
CA LEU A 7 -4.41 -7.58 11.87
C LEU A 7 -5.52 -6.55 11.63
N ARG A 8 -6.70 -6.99 11.20
CA ARG A 8 -7.85 -6.08 10.98
C ARG A 8 -8.25 -5.35 12.25
N ALA A 9 -8.42 -6.07 13.35
CA ALA A 9 -8.87 -5.48 14.60
C ALA A 9 -7.86 -4.48 15.16
N GLU A 10 -6.57 -4.85 15.15
CA GLU A 10 -5.52 -4.05 15.77
C GLU A 10 -4.98 -2.91 14.87
N THR A 11 -5.39 -2.82 13.61
CA THR A 11 -5.03 -1.73 12.68
C THR A 11 -6.25 -0.91 12.22
N ALA A 12 -7.45 -1.21 12.71
CA ALA A 12 -8.68 -0.54 12.25
C ALA A 12 -8.61 0.98 12.39
N GLU A 13 -8.18 1.49 13.55
CA GLU A 13 -8.05 2.92 13.81
C GLU A 13 -7.06 3.60 12.83
N ALA A 14 -5.90 2.99 12.62
CA ALA A 14 -4.88 3.52 11.70
C ALA A 14 -5.36 3.51 10.23
N HIS A 15 -6.14 2.49 9.86
CA HIS A 15 -6.78 2.41 8.55
C HIS A 15 -7.81 3.53 8.35
N ASP A 16 -8.70 3.72 9.34
CA ASP A 16 -9.74 4.75 9.29
C ASP A 16 -9.15 6.16 9.26
N GLU A 17 -8.04 6.40 9.99
CA GLU A 17 -7.32 7.67 9.96
C GLU A 17 -6.71 7.95 8.58
N LEU A 18 -6.10 6.95 7.94
CA LEU A 18 -5.53 7.07 6.60
C LEU A 18 -6.62 7.31 5.55
N ASP A 19 -7.74 6.57 5.63
CA ASP A 19 -8.87 6.75 4.72
C ASP A 19 -9.45 8.17 4.85
N SER A 20 -9.63 8.66 6.09
CA SER A 20 -10.12 10.02 6.36
C SER A 20 -9.18 11.09 5.78
N ALA A 21 -7.86 10.87 5.83
CA ALA A 21 -6.88 11.77 5.23
C ALA A 21 -7.01 11.86 3.70
N HIS A 22 -7.48 10.81 3.05
CA HIS A 22 -7.73 10.77 1.60
C HIS A 22 -9.13 11.27 1.19
N ASP A 23 -10.11 11.27 2.10
CA ASP A 23 -11.49 11.69 1.78
C ASP A 23 -11.64 13.22 1.60
N GLY A 24 -10.69 14.02 2.05
CA GLY A 24 -10.68 15.48 1.99
C GLY A 24 -10.52 16.11 0.59
N GLY A 25 -10.98 15.44 -0.49
CA GLY A 25 -10.90 15.96 -1.86
C GLY A 25 -9.70 15.46 -2.66
N ALA A 26 -9.02 14.40 -2.19
CA ALA A 26 -7.85 13.82 -2.86
C ALA A 26 -8.09 13.38 -4.32
N PHE A 27 -9.34 13.24 -4.72
CA PHE A 27 -9.71 12.80 -6.08
C PHE A 27 -10.58 13.83 -6.83
N ALA A 28 -10.63 15.07 -6.35
CA ALA A 28 -11.45 16.13 -6.96
C ALA A 28 -10.83 16.75 -8.22
N GLY A 29 -9.60 16.38 -8.58
CA GLY A 29 -8.90 16.90 -9.78
C GLY A 29 -7.55 16.23 -9.96
N LEU A 30 -6.94 16.40 -11.17
CA LEU A 30 -5.65 15.74 -11.49
C LEU A 30 -4.53 16.16 -10.54
N ALA A 31 -4.49 17.42 -10.10
CA ALA A 31 -3.48 17.89 -9.15
C ALA A 31 -3.63 17.20 -7.78
N ALA A 32 -4.86 16.98 -7.31
CA ALA A 32 -5.11 16.26 -6.05
C ALA A 32 -4.77 14.78 -6.19
N TYR A 33 -5.12 14.17 -7.31
CA TYR A 33 -4.74 12.79 -7.62
C TYR A 33 -3.22 12.63 -7.74
N GLY A 34 -2.54 13.59 -8.36
CA GLY A 34 -1.07 13.63 -8.43
C GLY A 34 -0.44 13.62 -7.04
N ARG A 35 -0.92 14.45 -6.11
CA ARG A 35 -0.45 14.44 -4.70
C ARG A 35 -0.68 13.09 -4.00
N PHE A 36 -1.81 12.42 -4.28
CA PHE A 36 -2.04 11.07 -3.78
C PHE A 36 -0.97 10.11 -4.30
N LEU A 37 -0.67 10.12 -5.61
CA LEU A 37 0.38 9.26 -6.20
C LEU A 37 1.77 9.60 -5.64
N GLU A 38 2.11 10.88 -5.45
CA GLU A 38 3.37 11.30 -4.82
C GLU A 38 3.49 10.74 -3.39
N ALA A 39 2.42 10.83 -2.57
CA ALA A 39 2.42 10.26 -1.24
C ALA A 39 2.67 8.74 -1.27
N GLN A 40 2.05 8.01 -2.20
CA GLN A 40 2.30 6.58 -2.39
C GLN A 40 3.75 6.31 -2.82
N ALA A 41 4.30 7.13 -3.73
CA ALA A 41 5.65 6.94 -4.28
C ALA A 41 6.77 7.19 -3.25
N ARG A 42 6.48 7.90 -2.18
CA ARG A 42 7.42 8.05 -1.06
C ARG A 42 7.66 6.74 -0.30
N ILE A 43 6.72 5.80 -0.36
CA ILE A 43 6.75 4.58 0.46
C ILE A 43 6.86 3.31 -0.39
N PHE A 44 6.09 3.17 -1.47
CA PHE A 44 6.00 1.92 -2.24
C PHE A 44 7.35 1.38 -2.71
N PRO A 45 8.27 2.18 -3.32
CA PRO A 45 9.53 1.64 -3.80
C PRO A 45 10.39 1.01 -2.71
N VAL A 46 10.49 1.66 -1.55
CA VAL A 46 11.30 1.17 -0.42
C VAL A 46 10.63 0.01 0.30
N ALA A 47 9.30 0.02 0.41
CA ALA A 47 8.53 -1.06 1.03
C ALA A 47 8.57 -2.34 0.18
N GLU A 48 8.40 -2.22 -1.13
CA GLU A 48 8.48 -3.36 -2.06
C GLU A 48 9.91 -3.92 -2.15
N ALA A 49 10.93 -3.07 -2.12
CA ALA A 49 12.31 -3.51 -2.05
C ALA A 49 12.60 -4.30 -0.77
N ALA A 50 12.07 -3.86 0.37
CA ALA A 50 12.20 -4.57 1.64
C ALA A 50 11.47 -5.92 1.61
N LEU A 51 10.27 -6.00 1.04
CA LEU A 51 9.55 -7.26 0.83
C LEU A 51 10.29 -8.19 -0.13
N ALA A 52 10.86 -7.66 -1.23
CA ALA A 52 11.64 -8.44 -2.17
C ALA A 52 12.89 -9.07 -1.54
N ALA A 53 13.49 -8.40 -0.56
CA ALA A 53 14.62 -8.93 0.20
C ALA A 53 14.20 -9.98 1.25
N SER A 54 12.93 -9.99 1.68
CA SER A 54 12.45 -10.88 2.74
C SER A 54 12.23 -12.31 2.24
N GLY A 55 12.92 -13.26 2.85
CA GLY A 55 12.66 -14.69 2.64
C GLY A 55 11.24 -15.11 3.03
N GLU A 56 10.65 -14.46 4.02
CA GLU A 56 9.29 -14.70 4.47
C GLU A 56 8.27 -14.35 3.37
N TYR A 57 8.39 -13.16 2.77
CA TYR A 57 7.48 -12.72 1.71
C TYR A 57 7.59 -13.57 0.43
N ARG A 58 8.79 -14.03 0.10
CA ARG A 58 9.02 -14.89 -1.08
C ARG A 58 8.30 -16.24 -1.03
N THR A 59 7.74 -16.62 0.12
CA THR A 59 6.88 -17.81 0.23
C THR A 59 5.44 -17.56 -0.22
N LEU A 60 5.07 -16.29 -0.46
CA LEU A 60 3.76 -15.92 -1.00
C LEU A 60 3.70 -16.29 -2.49
N PRO A 61 2.65 -16.97 -2.98
CA PRO A 61 2.48 -17.23 -4.41
C PRO A 61 2.50 -15.95 -5.24
N ASP A 62 3.16 -15.97 -6.37
CA ASP A 62 3.28 -14.83 -7.30
C ASP A 62 3.85 -13.55 -6.66
N TRP A 63 4.71 -13.69 -5.64
CA TRP A 63 5.25 -12.56 -4.88
C TRP A 63 5.91 -11.50 -5.77
N ASP A 64 6.63 -11.91 -6.81
CA ASP A 64 7.35 -11.06 -7.76
C ASP A 64 6.41 -10.29 -8.70
N ARG A 65 5.21 -10.81 -8.95
CA ARG A 65 4.18 -10.18 -9.80
C ARG A 65 3.30 -9.18 -9.06
N ARG A 66 3.51 -9.04 -7.75
CA ARG A 66 2.68 -8.20 -6.88
C ARG A 66 3.17 -6.77 -6.75
N PHE A 67 4.41 -6.53 -7.15
CA PHE A 67 5.01 -5.21 -7.09
C PHE A 67 4.39 -4.27 -8.12
N ARG A 68 4.16 -3.04 -7.72
CA ARG A 68 3.49 -2.00 -8.52
C ARG A 68 4.13 -0.63 -8.41
N ALA A 69 5.30 -0.52 -7.77
CA ALA A 69 6.06 0.72 -7.71
C ALA A 69 6.39 1.25 -9.12
N ASP A 70 6.74 0.37 -10.07
CA ASP A 70 7.02 0.79 -11.45
C ASP A 70 5.78 1.37 -12.13
N ALA A 71 4.59 0.78 -11.91
CA ALA A 71 3.33 1.31 -12.42
C ALA A 71 3.01 2.69 -11.82
N LEU A 72 3.30 2.88 -10.52
CA LEU A 72 3.15 4.15 -9.83
C LEU A 72 4.05 5.24 -10.41
N ILE A 73 5.31 4.93 -10.66
CA ILE A 73 6.26 5.86 -11.28
C ILE A 73 5.84 6.20 -12.71
N ALA A 74 5.34 5.23 -13.47
CA ALA A 74 4.81 5.47 -14.82
C ALA A 74 3.58 6.39 -14.80
N ASP A 75 2.67 6.21 -13.83
CA ASP A 75 1.50 7.08 -13.67
C ASP A 75 1.92 8.53 -13.32
N LEU A 76 2.90 8.71 -12.42
CA LEU A 76 3.47 10.03 -12.12
C LEU A 76 4.08 10.68 -13.36
N ALA A 77 4.89 9.94 -14.13
CA ALA A 77 5.50 10.43 -15.36
C ALA A 77 4.44 10.87 -16.38
N THR A 78 3.32 10.14 -16.48
CA THR A 78 2.19 10.52 -17.36
C THR A 78 1.56 11.85 -16.93
N LEU A 79 1.56 12.16 -15.63
CA LEU A 79 1.10 13.46 -15.11
C LEU A 79 2.17 14.57 -15.19
N GLY A 80 3.38 14.27 -15.66
CA GLY A 80 4.50 15.21 -15.68
C GLY A 80 5.08 15.50 -14.29
N ILE A 81 4.85 14.61 -13.33
CA ILE A 81 5.32 14.73 -11.94
C ILE A 81 6.60 13.90 -11.78
N ALA A 82 7.67 14.52 -11.30
CA ALA A 82 8.89 13.80 -10.95
C ALA A 82 8.68 12.92 -9.73
N PRO A 83 9.26 11.71 -9.69
CA PRO A 83 9.17 10.87 -8.50
C PRO A 83 9.76 11.58 -7.27
N PRO A 84 9.03 11.64 -6.15
CA PRO A 84 9.53 12.26 -4.93
C PRO A 84 10.64 11.42 -4.29
N GLN A 85 11.41 12.02 -3.39
CA GLN A 85 12.35 11.28 -2.58
C GLN A 85 11.61 10.28 -1.67
N SER A 86 12.07 9.04 -1.66
CA SER A 86 11.54 8.02 -0.76
C SER A 86 11.77 8.38 0.70
N MET A 87 10.79 8.05 1.54
CA MET A 87 10.96 8.17 3.00
C MET A 87 11.87 7.06 3.51
N PRO A 88 12.66 7.33 4.55
CA PRO A 88 13.43 6.28 5.21
C PRO A 88 12.49 5.16 5.71
N PHE A 89 12.80 3.93 5.34
CA PHE A 89 12.05 2.75 5.76
C PHE A 89 13.00 1.59 5.98
N GLU A 90 12.87 0.93 7.11
CA GLU A 90 13.59 -0.29 7.44
C GLU A 90 12.60 -1.34 7.96
N LEU A 91 12.55 -2.48 7.28
CA LEU A 91 11.77 -3.61 7.75
C LEU A 91 12.55 -4.32 8.86
N GLN A 92 11.91 -4.48 10.03
CA GLN A 92 12.54 -5.20 11.14
C GLN A 92 12.87 -6.64 10.74
N ASP A 93 14.07 -7.11 11.10
CA ASP A 93 14.49 -8.50 10.89
C ASP A 93 13.89 -9.39 11.99
N ARG A 94 12.58 -9.57 11.91
CA ARG A 94 11.78 -10.41 12.81
C ARG A 94 10.73 -11.19 12.03
N PRO A 95 10.54 -12.49 12.33
CA PRO A 95 9.43 -13.27 11.77
C PRO A 95 8.09 -12.55 11.98
N GLY A 96 7.31 -12.42 10.93
CA GLY A 96 6.03 -11.71 10.94
C GLY A 96 6.09 -10.27 10.44
N ALA A 97 7.24 -9.59 10.50
CA ALA A 97 7.34 -8.20 10.07
C ALA A 97 7.00 -8.01 8.58
N ALA A 98 7.52 -8.87 7.71
CA ALA A 98 7.19 -8.84 6.29
C ALA A 98 5.71 -9.16 6.01
N THR A 99 5.11 -10.06 6.79
CA THR A 99 3.67 -10.36 6.70
C THR A 99 2.82 -9.14 7.05
N GLY A 100 3.18 -8.38 8.07
CA GLY A 100 2.47 -7.16 8.46
C GLY A 100 2.55 -6.05 7.41
N LEU A 101 3.73 -5.81 6.86
CA LEU A 101 3.92 -4.88 5.74
C LEU A 101 3.11 -5.32 4.51
N ALA A 102 3.21 -6.59 4.13
CA ALA A 102 2.47 -7.15 3.01
C ALA A 102 0.96 -7.02 3.18
N TYR A 103 0.43 -7.20 4.40
CA TYR A 103 -0.99 -7.00 4.69
C TYR A 103 -1.47 -5.59 4.30
N VAL A 104 -0.69 -4.56 4.61
CA VAL A 104 -1.05 -3.17 4.25
C VAL A 104 -0.99 -2.96 2.75
N LEU A 105 0.11 -3.39 2.09
CA LEU A 105 0.26 -3.20 0.64
C LEU A 105 -0.77 -4.01 -0.17
N GLU A 106 -1.04 -5.25 0.20
CA GLU A 106 -2.04 -6.07 -0.48
C GLU A 106 -3.47 -5.58 -0.20
N GLY A 107 -3.75 -5.14 1.03
CA GLY A 107 -5.04 -4.57 1.42
C GLY A 107 -5.38 -3.30 0.64
N SER A 108 -4.41 -2.44 0.38
CA SER A 108 -4.61 -1.18 -0.36
C SER A 108 -5.08 -1.39 -1.81
N ARG A 109 -4.92 -2.59 -2.40
CA ARG A 109 -5.49 -2.93 -3.72
C ARG A 109 -7.02 -2.89 -3.74
N LEU A 110 -7.65 -3.19 -2.60
CA LEU A 110 -9.11 -3.18 -2.49
C LEU A 110 -9.69 -1.78 -2.71
N GLY A 111 -8.95 -0.74 -2.33
CA GLY A 111 -9.32 0.66 -2.54
C GLY A 111 -9.25 1.11 -4.00
N GLY A 112 -8.47 0.44 -4.85
CA GLY A 112 -8.23 0.89 -6.23
C GLY A 112 -9.50 1.08 -7.07
N LYS A 113 -10.47 0.16 -6.95
CA LYS A 113 -11.77 0.27 -7.63
C LYS A 113 -12.60 1.46 -7.15
N LEU A 114 -12.52 1.78 -5.86
CA LEU A 114 -13.21 2.94 -5.30
C LEU A 114 -12.56 4.23 -5.80
N ILE A 115 -11.24 4.30 -5.80
CA ILE A 115 -10.48 5.44 -6.33
C ILE A 115 -10.81 5.67 -7.80
N ALA A 116 -10.79 4.62 -8.63
CA ALA A 116 -11.14 4.71 -10.04
C ALA A 116 -12.56 5.26 -10.27
N ARG A 117 -13.53 4.85 -9.42
CA ARG A 117 -14.89 5.42 -9.46
C ARG A 117 -14.92 6.90 -9.08
N LYS A 118 -14.19 7.30 -8.03
CA LYS A 118 -14.10 8.71 -7.61
C LYS A 118 -13.50 9.57 -8.73
N LEU A 119 -12.45 9.11 -9.40
CA LEU A 119 -11.86 9.78 -10.57
C LEU A 119 -12.87 9.94 -11.72
N ALA A 120 -13.57 8.86 -12.06
CA ALA A 120 -14.61 8.91 -13.11
C ALA A 120 -15.75 9.87 -12.75
N GLN A 121 -16.21 9.88 -11.49
CA GLN A 121 -17.24 10.81 -11.00
C GLN A 121 -16.78 12.28 -11.05
N ALA A 122 -15.48 12.52 -10.88
CA ALA A 122 -14.86 13.84 -11.04
C ALA A 122 -14.60 14.21 -12.51
N GLY A 123 -14.97 13.38 -13.48
CA GLY A 123 -14.74 13.61 -14.91
C GLY A 123 -13.30 13.33 -15.36
N LEU A 124 -12.49 12.68 -14.55
CA LEU A 124 -11.09 12.39 -14.82
C LEU A 124 -10.90 11.01 -15.48
N HIS A 125 -11.59 10.81 -16.61
CA HIS A 125 -11.61 9.52 -17.32
C HIS A 125 -10.24 9.15 -17.93
N ASP A 126 -9.41 10.13 -18.25
CA ASP A 126 -8.07 9.95 -18.84
C ASP A 126 -6.94 9.96 -17.80
N ALA A 127 -7.27 9.96 -16.51
CA ALA A 127 -6.27 9.88 -15.45
C ALA A 127 -5.50 8.54 -15.53
N PRO A 128 -4.16 8.55 -15.38
CA PRO A 128 -3.38 7.32 -15.38
C PRO A 128 -3.75 6.49 -14.15
N THR A 129 -4.04 5.21 -14.35
CA THR A 129 -4.54 4.32 -13.29
C THR A 129 -3.80 2.99 -13.20
N SER A 130 -2.61 2.88 -13.83
CA SER A 130 -1.83 1.64 -13.86
C SER A 130 -1.51 1.14 -12.45
N PHE A 131 -1.20 2.04 -11.52
CA PHE A 131 -0.94 1.72 -10.13
C PHE A 131 -2.18 1.20 -9.40
N ILE A 132 -3.29 1.93 -9.45
CA ILE A 132 -4.50 1.57 -8.70
C ILE A 132 -5.23 0.39 -9.33
N ALA A 133 -5.06 0.13 -10.62
CA ALA A 133 -5.63 -1.00 -11.34
C ALA A 133 -4.69 -2.22 -11.41
N HIS A 134 -3.45 -2.11 -10.91
CA HIS A 134 -2.47 -3.18 -10.99
C HIS A 134 -3.00 -4.48 -10.38
N GLY A 135 -3.05 -5.54 -11.20
CA GLY A 135 -3.54 -6.84 -10.75
C GLY A 135 -5.07 -6.90 -10.53
N ALA A 136 -5.85 -5.97 -11.12
CA ALA A 136 -7.30 -5.95 -10.97
C ALA A 136 -8.01 -7.20 -11.52
N ASP A 137 -7.39 -7.88 -12.49
CA ASP A 137 -7.78 -9.16 -13.07
C ASP A 137 -7.26 -10.38 -12.27
N GLN A 138 -6.37 -10.16 -11.30
CA GLN A 138 -5.77 -11.17 -10.45
C GLN A 138 -6.50 -11.29 -9.12
N ARG A 139 -6.39 -12.46 -8.51
CA ARG A 139 -6.97 -12.72 -7.17
C ARG A 139 -5.92 -12.53 -6.07
N PHE A 140 -5.10 -11.46 -6.16
CA PHE A 140 -3.99 -11.26 -5.24
C PHE A 140 -4.41 -11.19 -3.77
N TRP A 141 -5.48 -10.48 -3.45
CA TRP A 141 -5.98 -10.43 -2.08
C TRP A 141 -6.44 -11.79 -1.58
N GLN A 142 -7.18 -12.55 -2.41
CA GLN A 142 -7.65 -13.88 -2.03
C GLN A 142 -6.49 -14.86 -1.83
N SER A 143 -5.49 -14.87 -2.73
CA SER A 143 -4.32 -15.73 -2.58
C SER A 143 -3.44 -15.31 -1.40
N PHE A 144 -3.34 -14.01 -1.09
CA PHE A 144 -2.68 -13.51 0.11
C PHE A 144 -3.39 -13.98 1.37
N THR A 145 -4.71 -13.83 1.46
CA THR A 145 -5.47 -14.28 2.63
C THR A 145 -5.44 -15.80 2.81
N ALA A 146 -5.46 -16.56 1.72
CA ALA A 146 -5.28 -18.02 1.76
C ALA A 146 -3.87 -18.40 2.25
N TRP A 147 -2.82 -17.72 1.76
CA TRP A 147 -1.45 -17.92 2.23
C TRP A 147 -1.33 -17.60 3.73
N LEU A 148 -1.97 -16.51 4.18
CA LEU A 148 -2.00 -16.10 5.58
C LEU A 148 -2.72 -17.12 6.47
N ALA A 149 -3.84 -17.68 6.00
CA ALA A 149 -4.62 -18.67 6.74
C ALA A 149 -3.88 -20.01 6.95
N ASN A 150 -2.93 -20.34 6.07
CA ASN A 150 -2.09 -21.52 6.20
C ASN A 150 -0.87 -21.30 7.12
N ARG A 151 -0.69 -20.12 7.68
CA ARG A 151 0.32 -19.85 8.68
C ARG A 151 -0.23 -20.16 10.06
N HIS A 152 0.58 -20.82 10.87
CA HIS A 152 0.28 -21.10 12.28
C HIS A 152 1.22 -20.25 13.15
N PRO A 153 1.00 -18.92 13.20
CA PRO A 153 1.89 -18.02 13.90
C PRO A 153 1.81 -18.24 15.40
N ASP A 154 2.96 -18.19 16.06
CA ASP A 154 3.00 -17.95 17.49
C ASP A 154 2.63 -16.49 17.82
N GLU A 155 2.56 -16.19 19.12
CA GLU A 155 2.21 -14.85 19.59
C GLU A 155 3.23 -13.79 19.13
N ALA A 156 4.52 -14.11 19.19
CA ALA A 156 5.61 -13.21 18.81
C ALA A 156 5.58 -12.84 17.32
N PHE A 157 5.24 -13.80 16.45
CA PHE A 157 5.02 -13.54 15.03
C PHE A 157 3.82 -12.61 14.81
N GLY A 158 2.71 -12.86 15.50
CA GLY A 158 1.52 -12.03 15.43
C GLY A 158 1.78 -10.59 15.88
N ASP A 159 2.53 -10.42 16.98
CA ASP A 159 2.93 -9.12 17.51
C ASP A 159 3.81 -8.35 16.50
N ALA A 160 4.78 -9.01 15.90
CA ALA A 160 5.65 -8.43 14.89
C ALA A 160 4.87 -8.01 13.64
N ALA A 161 3.91 -8.82 13.20
CA ALA A 161 3.06 -8.51 12.05
C ALA A 161 2.18 -7.27 12.32
N VAL A 162 1.54 -7.19 13.48
CA VAL A 162 0.73 -6.03 13.86
C VAL A 162 1.59 -4.77 14.00
N ALA A 163 2.74 -4.85 14.66
CA ALA A 163 3.64 -3.73 14.81
C ALA A 163 4.11 -3.19 13.45
N SER A 164 4.50 -4.08 12.54
CA SER A 164 4.91 -3.70 11.17
C SER A 164 3.77 -3.08 10.37
N ALA A 165 2.55 -3.63 10.46
CA ALA A 165 1.38 -3.05 9.80
C ALA A 165 1.06 -1.65 10.32
N ARG A 166 1.10 -1.42 11.64
CA ARG A 166 0.91 -0.09 12.24
C ARG A 166 1.97 0.89 11.79
N THR A 167 3.25 0.48 11.74
CA THR A 167 4.34 1.31 11.22
C THR A 167 4.09 1.71 9.77
N ALA A 168 3.65 0.76 8.92
CA ALA A 168 3.33 1.05 7.53
C ALA A 168 2.18 2.06 7.40
N PHE A 169 1.08 1.89 8.13
CA PHE A 169 -0.01 2.87 8.14
C PHE A 169 0.44 4.27 8.58
N ALA A 170 1.26 4.36 9.63
CA ALA A 170 1.79 5.62 10.12
C ALA A 170 2.66 6.33 9.07
N LEU A 171 3.48 5.59 8.33
CA LEU A 171 4.32 6.13 7.25
C LEU A 171 3.46 6.63 6.09
N PHE A 172 2.44 5.89 5.66
CA PHE A 172 1.52 6.37 4.62
C PHE A 172 0.77 7.62 5.04
N LEU A 173 0.33 7.69 6.29
CA LEU A 173 -0.33 8.87 6.85
C LEU A 173 0.63 10.08 6.88
N GLU A 174 1.87 9.88 7.31
CA GLU A 174 2.91 10.93 7.28
C GLU A 174 3.17 11.38 5.84
N ALA A 175 3.32 10.45 4.89
CA ALA A 175 3.53 10.77 3.48
C ALA A 175 2.39 11.60 2.89
N THR A 176 1.14 11.29 3.27
CA THR A 176 -0.06 12.02 2.82
C THR A 176 -0.10 13.46 3.36
N ARG A 177 0.48 13.70 4.54
CA ARG A 177 0.54 15.03 5.18
C ARG A 177 1.70 15.90 4.70
N ARG A 178 2.67 15.32 3.99
CA ARG A 178 3.82 16.08 3.45
C ARG A 178 3.38 16.95 2.27
N GLU A 179 3.88 18.17 2.24
CA GLU A 179 3.69 19.05 1.10
C GLU A 179 4.39 18.51 -0.16
N PRO A 180 3.87 18.81 -1.37
CA PRO A 180 4.56 18.50 -2.62
C PRO A 180 5.95 19.13 -2.63
N GLU A 181 6.94 18.42 -3.18
CA GLU A 181 8.26 18.98 -3.39
C GLU A 181 8.17 20.02 -4.53
N CYS A 182 8.57 21.27 -4.23
CA CYS A 182 8.71 22.29 -5.27
C CYS A 182 9.92 21.92 -6.16
N HIS A 183 9.66 21.59 -7.42
CA HIS A 183 10.67 21.35 -8.45
C HIS A 183 10.80 22.55 -9.38
#